data_ac463adadd4b07398f399c02cce40116
#
_entry.id   ac463adadd4b07398f399c02cce40116
#
_cell.length_a   1.000
_cell.length_b   1.000
_cell.length_c   1.000
_cell.angle_alpha   90.00
_cell.angle_beta   90.00
_cell.angle_gamma   90.00
#
_symmetry.space_group_name_H-M   'P 1'
#
loop_
_entity.id
_entity.type
_entity.pdbx_description
1 polymer ?
#
loop_
_entity_poly.entity_id
_entity_poly.type
_entity_poly.pdbx_seq_one_letter_code
_entity_poly.pdbx_strand_id
1 'polypeptide(L)' 'MPAVSLVYSDERYEVWVDAEKDNITLSMTDRGVTVLFTKEEWLEFQEVIGNIMLEEEKEAEEAP' A
#
# COMPACT_ATOMS: atom_id res chain seq x y z
N MET A 1 16.05 1.65 19.56
CA MET A 1 16.07 1.70 18.08
C MET A 1 14.70 1.44 17.53
N PRO A 2 14.22 2.31 16.69
CA PRO A 2 12.92 2.03 16.10
C PRO A 2 13.04 0.86 15.11
N ALA A 3 12.10 -0.03 15.19
CA ALA A 3 12.02 -1.15 14.27
C ALA A 3 11.28 -0.76 13.00
N VAL A 4 10.97 0.51 12.85
CA VAL A 4 10.23 1.02 11.71
C VAL A 4 11.17 1.39 10.58
N SER A 5 10.89 0.90 9.40
CA SER A 5 11.72 1.16 8.23
C SER A 5 10.88 1.66 7.08
N LEU A 6 11.41 2.61 6.33
CA LEU A 6 10.76 3.06 5.12
C LEU A 6 11.13 2.10 4.00
N VAL A 7 10.15 1.41 3.45
CA VAL A 7 10.39 0.40 2.41
C VAL A 7 10.02 0.87 1.02
N TYR A 8 9.24 1.93 0.93
CA TYR A 8 8.87 2.51 -0.36
C TYR A 8 8.58 3.98 -0.17
N SER A 9 8.99 4.79 -1.10
CA SER A 9 8.71 6.21 -1.06
C SER A 9 8.71 6.79 -2.47
N ASP A 10 7.69 7.58 -2.77
CA ASP A 10 7.70 8.39 -3.97
C ASP A 10 7.03 9.72 -3.64
N GLU A 11 6.67 10.49 -4.67
CA GLU A 11 6.15 11.82 -4.46
C GLU A 11 4.80 11.83 -3.74
N ARG A 12 4.05 10.73 -3.85
CA ARG A 12 2.69 10.67 -3.31
C ARG A 12 2.53 9.66 -2.19
N TYR A 13 3.37 8.65 -2.15
CA TYR A 13 3.18 7.53 -1.23
C TYR A 13 4.44 7.22 -0.46
N GLU A 14 4.23 6.82 0.78
CA GLU A 14 5.30 6.29 1.62
C GLU A 14 4.77 5.07 2.32
N VAL A 15 5.57 4.01 2.35
CA VAL A 15 5.20 2.77 3.04
C VAL A 15 6.26 2.46 4.07
N TRP A 16 5.82 2.31 5.30
CA TRP A 16 6.69 2.02 6.44
C TRP A 16 6.33 0.66 7.01
N VAL A 17 7.32 -0.10 7.42
CA VAL A 17 7.11 -1.39 8.07
C VAL A 17 7.65 -1.33 9.48
N ASP A 18 6.83 -1.77 10.43
CA ASP A 18 7.23 -1.88 11.83
C ASP A 18 7.43 -3.36 12.14
N ALA A 19 8.69 -3.79 12.17
CA ALA A 19 9.02 -5.19 12.35
C ALA A 19 8.69 -5.71 13.75
N GLU A 20 8.67 -4.82 14.74
CA GLU A 20 8.34 -5.22 16.10
C GLU A 20 6.88 -5.57 16.26
N LYS A 21 6.02 -4.79 15.63
CA LYS A 21 4.58 -4.95 15.78
C LYS A 21 3.93 -5.62 14.59
N ASP A 22 4.71 -5.95 13.57
CA ASP A 22 4.21 -6.53 12.32
C ASP A 22 3.12 -5.66 11.70
N ASN A 23 3.35 -4.36 11.71
CA ASN A 23 2.42 -3.41 11.14
C ASN A 23 3.02 -2.74 9.92
N ILE A 24 2.14 -2.35 9.00
CA ILE A 24 2.55 -1.61 7.81
C ILE A 24 1.75 -0.31 7.80
N THR A 25 2.44 0.80 7.61
CA THR A 25 1.81 2.11 7.53
C THR A 25 1.92 2.62 6.10
N LEU A 26 0.77 2.92 5.52
CA LEU A 26 0.70 3.51 4.20
C LEU A 26 0.32 4.98 4.36
N SER A 27 1.14 5.86 3.84
CA SER A 27 0.88 7.29 3.91
C SER A 27 0.71 7.84 2.50
N MET A 28 -0.38 8.55 2.27
CA MET A 28 -0.63 9.25 1.01
C MET A 28 -0.43 10.73 1.28
N THR A 29 0.76 11.19 0.98
CA THR A 29 1.17 12.53 1.39
C THR A 29 0.38 13.64 0.72
N ASP A 30 -0.02 13.43 -0.53
CA ASP A 30 -0.78 14.45 -1.27
C ASP A 30 -2.22 14.57 -0.77
N ARG A 31 -2.71 13.56 -0.06
CA ARG A 31 -4.08 13.55 0.45
C ARG A 31 -4.15 13.71 1.96
N GLY A 32 -3.01 13.66 2.62
CA GLY A 32 -2.99 13.74 4.07
C GLY A 32 -3.64 12.54 4.75
N VAL A 33 -3.57 11.38 4.11
CA VAL A 33 -4.19 10.15 4.63
C VAL A 33 -3.11 9.19 5.06
N THR A 34 -3.28 8.61 6.23
CA THR A 34 -2.38 7.57 6.73
C THR A 34 -3.22 6.39 7.20
N VAL A 35 -2.89 5.21 6.74
CA VAL A 35 -3.62 3.99 7.08
C VAL A 35 -2.66 2.99 7.68
N LEU A 36 -3.08 2.37 8.76
CA LEU A 36 -2.28 1.37 9.46
C LEU A 36 -2.89 0.00 9.22
N PHE A 37 -2.05 -0.93 8.78
CA PHE A 37 -2.45 -2.31 8.53
C PHE A 37 -1.65 -3.25 9.41
N THR A 38 -2.27 -4.37 9.80
CA THR A 38 -1.49 -5.50 10.29
C THR A 38 -0.89 -6.20 9.08
N LYS A 39 0.08 -7.08 9.32
CA LYS A 39 0.71 -7.82 8.23
C LYS A 39 -0.31 -8.62 7.43
N GLU A 40 -1.25 -9.26 8.13
CA GLU A 40 -2.28 -10.04 7.47
C GLU A 40 -3.20 -9.17 6.64
N GLU A 41 -3.60 -8.04 7.20
CA GLU A 41 -4.46 -7.10 6.49
C GLU A 41 -3.77 -6.54 5.26
N TRP A 42 -2.48 -6.31 5.37
CA TRP A 42 -1.70 -5.81 4.24
C TRP A 42 -1.70 -6.80 3.09
N LEU A 43 -1.53 -8.08 3.40
CA LEU A 43 -1.54 -9.12 2.38
C LEU A 43 -2.91 -9.25 1.72
N GLU A 44 -3.97 -9.18 2.52
CA GLU A 44 -5.33 -9.18 2.01
C GLU A 44 -5.58 -7.99 1.09
N PHE A 45 -5.11 -6.83 1.54
CA PHE A 45 -5.29 -5.59 0.80
C PHE A 45 -4.60 -5.66 -0.56
N GLN A 46 -3.42 -6.22 -0.59
CA GLN A 46 -2.69 -6.41 -1.85
C GLN A 46 -3.46 -7.28 -2.82
N GLU A 47 -4.09 -8.33 -2.32
CA GLU A 47 -4.91 -9.20 -3.14
C GLU A 47 -6.09 -8.46 -3.74
N VAL A 48 -6.77 -7.70 -2.89
CA VAL A 48 -7.94 -6.94 -3.33
C VAL A 48 -7.54 -5.92 -4.39
N ILE A 49 -6.49 -5.18 -4.13
CA ILE A 49 -6.02 -4.17 -5.08
C ILE A 49 -5.59 -4.82 -6.38
N GLY A 50 -4.89 -5.94 -6.29
CA GLY A 50 -4.45 -6.64 -7.47
C GLY A 50 -5.59 -7.06 -8.37
N ASN A 51 -6.67 -7.55 -7.78
CA ASN A 51 -7.84 -7.94 -8.54
C ASN A 51 -8.52 -6.75 -9.21
N ILE A 52 -8.64 -5.66 -8.46
CA ILE A 52 -9.26 -4.45 -8.99
C ILE A 52 -8.43 -3.86 -10.11
N MET A 53 -7.13 -3.78 -9.91
CA MET A 53 -6.25 -3.19 -10.91
C MET A 53 -6.20 -4.01 -12.18
N LEU A 54 -6.26 -5.32 -12.06
CA LEU A 54 -6.30 -6.19 -13.23
C LEU A 54 -7.54 -5.90 -14.07
N GLU A 55 -8.68 -5.70 -13.43
CA GLU A 55 -9.90 -5.37 -14.13
C GLU A 55 -9.80 -4.03 -14.83
N GLU A 56 -9.24 -3.03 -14.16
CA GLU A 56 -9.06 -1.72 -14.73
C GLU A 56 -8.11 -1.76 -15.92
N GLU A 57 -7.03 -2.50 -15.79
CA GLU A 57 -6.07 -2.64 -16.88
C GLU A 57 -6.70 -3.28 -18.10
N LYS A 58 -7.54 -4.28 -17.87
CA LYS A 58 -8.25 -4.92 -18.95
C LYS A 58 -9.13 -3.94 -19.70
N GLU A 59 -9.86 -3.12 -18.94
CA GLU A 59 -10.73 -2.13 -19.53
C GLU A 59 -9.93 -1.11 -20.33
N ALA A 60 -8.80 -0.68 -19.77
CA ALA A 60 -7.95 0.30 -20.43
C ALA A 60 -7.37 -0.27 -21.72
N GLU A 61 -7.03 -1.54 -21.74
CA GLU A 61 -6.49 -2.18 -22.93
C GLU A 61 -7.55 -2.33 -24.01
N GLU A 62 -8.77 -2.58 -23.61
CA GLU A 62 -9.88 -2.75 -24.55
C GLU A 62 -10.36 -1.43 -25.08
N ALA A 63 -10.14 -0.36 -24.35
CA ALA A 63 -10.54 0.96 -24.80
C ALA A 63 -9.60 1.42 -25.90
N PRO A 64 -10.14 1.77 -27.05
CA PRO A 64 -9.33 2.25 -28.17
C PRO A 64 -8.75 3.60 -27.97
#